data_f869168a33bbd429cd11d0fdd1ea7e00
#
_entry.id   f869168a33bbd429cd11d0fdd1ea7e00
#
_cell.length_a   1.000
_cell.length_b   1.000
_cell.length_c   1.000
_cell.angle_alpha   90.00
_cell.angle_beta   90.00
_cell.angle_gamma   90.00
#
_symmetry.space_group_name_H-M   'P 1'
#
loop_
_entity.id
_entity.type
_entity.pdbx_description
1 polymer ?
#
loop_
_entity_poly.entity_id
_entity_poly.type
_entity_poly.pdbx_seq_one_letter_code
_entity_poly.pdbx_strand_id
1 'polypeptide(L)'
;MISWISGDLVDFWHTNQKLFILINCQGLGYEVQILESFFLKLKKDQKSNKIITLWIKHIKKEDSDLLFGFTSKDQKNFFIEILSIRGVGS
;
A
#
# COMPACT_ATOMS: atom_id res chain seq x y z
N MET A 1 0.48 7.15 -13.52
CA MET A 1 0.55 7.23 -12.04
C MET A 1 -0.60 6.45 -11.43
N ILE A 2 -0.29 5.60 -10.48
CA ILE A 2 -1.28 4.75 -9.83
C ILE A 2 -1.79 5.47 -8.58
N SER A 3 -3.12 5.67 -8.51
CA SER A 3 -3.74 6.39 -7.39
C SER A 3 -4.68 5.53 -6.57
N TRP A 4 -5.10 4.40 -7.10
CA TRP A 4 -6.11 3.57 -6.47
C TRP A 4 -6.07 2.19 -7.10
N ILE A 5 -6.13 1.14 -6.29
CA ILE A 5 -6.17 -0.23 -6.80
C ILE A 5 -7.17 -1.07 -6.02
N SER A 6 -7.67 -2.10 -6.69
CA SER A 6 -8.55 -3.06 -6.06
C SER A 6 -8.27 -4.43 -6.67
N GLY A 7 -8.10 -5.42 -5.83
CA GLY A 7 -7.82 -6.76 -6.32
C GLY A 7 -7.72 -7.77 -5.19
N ASP A 8 -7.32 -8.97 -5.54
CA ASP A 8 -7.22 -10.08 -4.60
C ASP A 8 -5.90 -10.01 -3.84
N LEU A 9 -5.96 -10.24 -2.54
CA LEU A 9 -4.76 -10.34 -1.72
C LEU A 9 -4.09 -11.68 -2.02
N VAL A 10 -2.85 -11.62 -2.49
CA VAL A 10 -2.07 -12.81 -2.82
C VAL A 10 -1.13 -13.18 -1.68
N ASP A 11 -0.49 -12.20 -1.10
CA ASP A 11 0.54 -12.43 -0.08
C ASP A 11 0.73 -11.19 0.77
N PHE A 12 1.31 -11.35 1.95
CA PHE A 12 1.74 -10.22 2.77
C PHE A 12 2.94 -10.64 3.59
N TRP A 13 3.87 -9.71 3.80
CA TRP A 13 5.13 -10.01 4.50
C TRP A 13 5.73 -8.75 5.09
N HIS A 14 6.74 -8.92 5.93
CA HIS A 14 7.51 -7.77 6.38
C HIS A 14 9.00 -8.02 6.17
N THR A 15 9.72 -6.95 5.92
CA THR A 15 11.16 -7.00 5.74
C THR A 15 11.73 -5.63 6.09
N ASN A 16 12.84 -5.60 6.85
CA ASN A 16 13.50 -4.35 7.25
C ASN A 16 12.54 -3.34 7.84
N GLN A 17 11.64 -3.80 8.71
CA GLN A 17 10.65 -2.96 9.39
C GLN A 17 9.63 -2.34 8.44
N LYS A 18 9.54 -2.82 7.24
CA LYS A 18 8.54 -2.39 6.27
C LYS A 18 7.54 -3.52 6.05
N LEU A 19 6.31 -3.12 5.84
CA LEU A 19 5.20 -4.07 5.68
C LEU A 19 4.64 -3.97 4.28
N PHE A 20 4.50 -5.11 3.64
CA PHE A 20 4.08 -5.16 2.23
C PHE A 20 2.94 -6.13 2.01
N ILE A 21 2.15 -5.84 0.98
CA ILE A 21 1.18 -6.80 0.46
C ILE A 21 1.37 -6.90 -1.04
N LEU A 22 0.93 -8.03 -1.59
CA LEU A 22 0.88 -8.24 -3.03
C LEU A 22 -0.57 -8.40 -3.43
N ILE A 23 -1.03 -7.56 -4.33
CA ILE A 23 -2.41 -7.57 -4.80
C ILE A 23 -2.43 -7.96 -6.26
N ASN A 24 -3.30 -8.90 -6.59
CA ASN A 24 -3.54 -9.31 -7.97
C ASN A 24 -4.69 -8.50 -8.55
N CYS A 25 -4.36 -7.63 -9.49
CA CYS A 25 -5.36 -6.83 -10.21
C CYS A 25 -5.45 -7.36 -11.63
N GLN A 26 -6.38 -8.28 -11.85
CA GLN A 26 -6.62 -8.85 -13.18
C GLN A 26 -5.35 -9.46 -13.81
N GLY A 27 -4.60 -10.20 -13.02
CA GLY A 27 -3.41 -10.88 -13.51
C GLY A 27 -2.12 -10.10 -13.33
N LEU A 28 -2.20 -8.84 -12.89
CA LEU A 28 -1.02 -8.05 -12.59
C LEU A 28 -0.81 -7.97 -11.09
N GLY A 29 0.40 -8.28 -10.64
CA GLY A 29 0.74 -8.22 -9.24
C GLY A 29 1.34 -6.88 -8.88
N TYR A 30 0.74 -6.21 -7.89
CA TYR A 30 1.27 -4.94 -7.39
C TYR A 30 1.74 -5.12 -5.97
N GLU A 31 2.98 -4.72 -5.72
CA GLU A 31 3.58 -4.75 -4.40
C GLU A 31 3.35 -3.40 -3.75
N VAL A 32 2.68 -3.39 -2.60
CA VAL A 32 2.27 -2.15 -1.94
C VAL A 32 2.75 -2.15 -0.50
N GLN A 33 3.40 -1.07 -0.08
CA GLN A 33 3.77 -0.88 1.30
C GLN A 33 2.57 -0.33 2.06
N ILE A 34 2.32 -0.86 3.25
CA ILE A 34 1.13 -0.51 4.02
C ILE A 34 1.48 -0.15 5.46
N LEU A 35 0.53 0.45 6.16
CA LEU A 35 0.67 0.79 7.57
C LEU A 35 0.53 -0.46 8.44
N GLU A 36 1.16 -0.41 9.61
CA GLU A 36 1.11 -1.52 10.55
C GLU A 36 -0.32 -1.86 10.97
N SER A 37 -1.15 -0.86 11.20
CA SER A 37 -2.53 -1.11 11.62
C SER A 37 -3.30 -1.96 10.61
N PHE A 38 -3.08 -1.71 9.33
CA PHE A 38 -3.74 -2.49 8.29
C PHE A 38 -3.15 -3.90 8.21
N PHE A 39 -1.83 -4.00 8.32
CA PHE A 39 -1.15 -5.29 8.30
C PHE A 39 -1.66 -6.20 9.41
N LEU A 40 -1.81 -5.65 10.62
CA LEU A 40 -2.32 -6.42 11.75
C LEU A 40 -3.76 -6.86 11.55
N LYS A 41 -4.57 -6.04 10.91
CA LYS A 41 -5.92 -6.42 10.54
C LYS A 41 -5.93 -7.59 9.58
N LEU A 42 -5.05 -7.59 8.60
CA LEU A 42 -4.95 -8.68 7.65
C LEU A 42 -4.53 -9.97 8.31
N LYS A 43 -3.62 -9.89 9.28
CA LYS A 43 -3.19 -11.08 10.03
C LYS A 43 -4.32 -11.68 10.86
N LYS A 44 -5.19 -10.84 11.41
CA LYS A 44 -6.33 -11.31 12.20
C LYS A 44 -7.40 -11.94 11.33
N ASP A 45 -7.63 -11.37 10.18
CA ASP A 45 -8.70 -11.81 9.30
C ASP A 45 -8.13 -12.85 8.34
N GLN A 46 -8.27 -14.11 8.71
CA GLN A 46 -7.70 -15.21 7.94
C GLN A 46 -8.62 -15.72 6.84
N LYS A 47 -9.58 -14.93 6.43
CA LYS A 47 -10.47 -15.34 5.35
C LYS A 47 -9.72 -15.31 4.03
N SER A 48 -9.80 -16.41 3.30
CA SER A 48 -9.24 -16.47 1.96
C SER A 48 -10.12 -15.70 0.98
N ASN A 49 -9.56 -15.32 -0.15
CA ASN A 49 -10.29 -14.65 -1.25
C ASN A 49 -10.84 -13.29 -0.88
N LYS A 50 -10.03 -12.51 -0.21
CA LYS A 50 -10.43 -11.18 0.19
C LYS A 50 -10.03 -10.17 -0.87
N ILE A 51 -10.97 -9.31 -1.24
CA ILE A 51 -10.69 -8.20 -2.15
C ILE A 51 -10.22 -7.01 -1.32
N ILE A 52 -9.08 -6.48 -1.68
CA ILE A 52 -8.47 -5.34 -1.00
C ILE A 52 -8.57 -4.13 -1.92
N THR A 53 -9.05 -3.02 -1.38
CA THR A 53 -9.14 -1.76 -2.11
C THR A 53 -8.31 -0.73 -1.36
N LEU A 54 -7.40 -0.06 -2.06
CA LEU A 54 -6.49 0.88 -1.45
C LEU A 54 -6.37 2.16 -2.25
N TRP A 55 -6.23 3.27 -1.52
CA TRP A 55 -5.79 4.55 -2.07
C TRP A 55 -4.28 4.52 -2.11
N ILE A 56 -3.68 4.92 -3.24
CA ILE A 56 -2.25 4.74 -3.46
C ILE A 56 -1.54 6.07 -3.62
N LYS A 57 -0.41 6.20 -2.92
CA LYS A 57 0.57 7.24 -3.22
C LYS A 57 1.70 6.55 -4.00
N HIS A 58 1.83 6.93 -5.25
CA HIS A 58 2.84 6.38 -6.15
C HIS A 58 4.06 7.31 -6.14
N ILE A 59 5.19 6.80 -5.70
CA ILE A 59 6.45 7.56 -5.70
C ILE A 59 7.35 6.95 -6.75
N LYS A 60 7.65 7.73 -7.76
CA LYS A 60 8.51 7.30 -8.82
C LYS A 60 9.94 7.71 -8.54
N LYS A 61 10.85 6.75 -8.53
CA LYS A 61 12.28 6.98 -8.35
C LYS A 61 13.00 6.64 -9.64
N GLU A 62 14.29 6.96 -9.68
CA GLU A 62 15.09 6.79 -10.87
C GLU A 62 15.07 5.36 -11.41
N ASP A 63 15.21 4.38 -10.51
CA ASP A 63 15.29 2.98 -10.91
C ASP A 63 14.26 2.10 -10.22
N SER A 64 13.23 2.68 -9.64
CA SER A 64 12.17 1.90 -9.00
C SER A 64 10.93 2.74 -8.78
N ASP A 65 9.82 2.07 -8.56
CA ASP A 65 8.56 2.70 -8.20
C ASP A 65 8.15 2.16 -6.84
N LEU A 66 7.68 3.06 -5.97
CA LEU A 66 7.13 2.68 -4.67
C LEU A 66 5.65 2.99 -4.64
N LEU A 67 4.87 2.03 -4.16
CA LEU A 67 3.45 2.24 -3.96
C LEU A 67 3.16 2.15 -2.46
N PHE A 68 2.55 3.20 -1.91
CA PHE A 68 2.09 3.20 -0.53
C PHE A 68 0.57 3.14 -0.52
N GLY A 69 0.00 2.20 0.23
CA GLY A 69 -1.43 1.97 0.24
C GLY A 69 -2.09 2.37 1.54
N PHE A 70 -3.27 2.96 1.43
CA PHE A 70 -4.06 3.45 2.55
C PHE A 70 -5.49 2.98 2.40
N THR A 71 -6.15 2.72 3.52
CA THR A 71 -7.52 2.24 3.49
C THR A 71 -8.53 3.35 3.24
N SER A 72 -8.12 4.61 3.37
CA SER A 72 -8.99 5.74 3.09
C SER A 72 -8.23 6.85 2.40
N LYS A 73 -8.98 7.70 1.72
CA LYS A 73 -8.41 8.87 1.07
C LYS A 73 -7.82 9.85 2.08
N ASP A 74 -8.45 9.95 3.24
CA ASP A 74 -7.98 10.84 4.31
C ASP A 74 -6.62 10.41 4.83
N GLN A 75 -6.41 9.12 5.02
CA GLN A 75 -5.11 8.61 5.43
C GLN A 75 -4.04 8.93 4.40
N LYS A 76 -4.37 8.76 3.13
CA LYS A 76 -3.44 9.07 2.05
C LYS A 76 -3.07 10.55 2.06
N ASN A 77 -4.06 11.42 2.19
CA ASN A 77 -3.83 12.85 2.18
C ASN A 77 -2.99 13.29 3.37
N PHE A 78 -3.25 12.72 4.53
CA PHE A 78 -2.48 13.01 5.74
C PHE A 78 -1.01 12.62 5.56
N PHE A 79 -0.76 11.45 4.98
CA PHE A 79 0.58 10.97 4.72
C PHE A 79 1.32 11.92 3.77
N ILE A 80 0.67 12.37 2.71
CA ILE A 80 1.25 13.30 1.75
C ILE A 80 1.60 14.62 2.44
N GLU A 81 0.73 15.09 3.32
CA GLU A 81 0.93 16.31 4.06
C GLU A 81 2.17 16.23 4.95
N ILE A 82 2.32 15.12 5.66
CA ILE A 82 3.48 14.91 6.52
C ILE A 82 4.77 14.89 5.71
N LEU A 83 4.76 14.25 4.58
CA LEU A 83 5.94 14.23 3.71
C LEU A 83 6.33 15.64 3.27
N SER A 84 5.35 16.47 2.95
CA SER A 84 5.60 17.85 2.55
C SER A 84 6.22 18.66 3.66
N ILE A 85 5.67 18.54 4.87
CA ILE A 85 6.15 19.30 6.03
C ILE A 85 7.58 18.94 6.36
N ARG A 86 7.94 17.68 6.23
CA ARG A 86 9.29 17.22 6.54
C ARG A 86 10.29 17.48 5.43
N GLY A 87 9.85 17.96 4.30
CA GLY A 87 10.71 18.11 3.15
C GLY A 87 11.18 16.77 2.60
N VAL A 88 10.52 15.70 2.96
CA VAL A 88 10.83 14.36 2.48
C VAL A 88 9.95 14.14 1.29
N GLY A 89 10.25 14.70 0.26
CA GLY A 89 9.32 14.56 -0.78
C GLY A 89 9.85 13.86 -1.89
N SER A 90 9.14 13.52 -2.55
CA SER A 90 9.41 13.27 -3.85
C SER A 90 10.04 12.07 -4.21
#